data_ba05fc72d5b73c9b5539dd1243c29449
#
_entry.id   ba05fc72d5b73c9b5539dd1243c29449
#
_cell.length_a   1.000
_cell.length_b   1.000
_cell.length_c   1.000
_cell.angle_alpha   90.00
_cell.angle_beta   90.00
_cell.angle_gamma   90.00
#
_symmetry.space_group_name_H-M   'P 1'
#
loop_
_entity.id
_entity.type
_entity.pdbx_description
1 polymer ?
#
loop_
_entity_poly.entity_id
_entity_poly.type
_entity_poly.pdbx_seq_one_letter_code
_entity_poly.pdbx_strand_id
1 'polypeptide(L)'
;LTLEDVLEVYRSECESGEVVGVIVQLGGQTPLSLAAKLEAEGVPIVGTSPAAIDLAEDRGEFGKVLAAAQLPAPRYGTAISFEEAAEVANEIGFPVLVRPSYVLGGRGMEIVYNEDSLRDYIERATELTPKHPVLVDRFLDDAIEIDVDALCDGKEVYLGGIMEHVEEAGIHSGDSSCALPPMTLGPVSYTH
;
A
#
# COMPACT_ATOMS: atom_id res chain seq x y z
N LEU A 1 17.42 3.75 -11.19
CA LEU A 1 16.39 3.82 -12.21
C LEU A 1 15.82 5.23 -12.20
N THR A 2 16.06 5.98 -13.25
CA THR A 2 15.56 7.35 -13.41
C THR A 2 14.57 7.44 -14.57
N LEU A 3 13.83 8.54 -14.67
CA LEU A 3 12.91 8.78 -15.78
C LEU A 3 13.66 8.79 -17.11
N GLU A 4 14.79 9.46 -17.15
CA GLU A 4 15.62 9.62 -18.34
C GLU A 4 16.13 8.27 -18.85
N ASP A 5 16.62 7.42 -17.97
CA ASP A 5 17.11 6.07 -18.33
C ASP A 5 15.98 5.23 -18.94
N VAL A 6 14.78 5.27 -18.34
CA VAL A 6 13.63 4.51 -18.84
C VAL A 6 13.16 5.04 -20.19
N LEU A 7 13.14 6.37 -20.37
CA LEU A 7 12.79 6.99 -21.65
C LEU A 7 13.76 6.62 -22.76
N GLU A 8 15.06 6.58 -22.49
CA GLU A 8 16.06 6.18 -23.48
C GLU A 8 15.94 4.70 -23.86
N VAL A 9 15.69 3.82 -22.89
CA VAL A 9 15.42 2.40 -23.16
C VAL A 9 14.14 2.26 -23.99
N TYR A 10 13.06 2.94 -23.61
CA TYR A 10 11.79 2.91 -24.36
C TYR A 10 11.97 3.36 -25.83
N ARG A 11 12.70 4.47 -26.06
CA ARG A 11 12.99 4.98 -27.40
C ARG A 11 13.81 3.99 -28.21
N SER A 12 14.85 3.42 -27.63
CA SER A 12 15.70 2.43 -28.29
C SER A 12 14.92 1.17 -28.67
N GLU A 13 14.02 0.70 -27.81
CA GLU A 13 13.17 -0.45 -28.13
C GLU A 13 12.16 -0.13 -29.25
N CYS A 14 11.62 1.09 -29.27
CA CYS A 14 10.75 1.54 -30.36
C CYS A 14 11.44 1.60 -31.73
N GLU A 15 12.76 1.83 -31.78
CA GLU A 15 13.54 1.75 -33.02
C GLU A 15 13.67 0.31 -33.53
N SER A 16 13.65 -0.65 -32.63
CA SER A 16 13.81 -2.08 -32.93
C SER A 16 12.51 -2.78 -33.29
N GLY A 17 11.38 -2.24 -32.88
CA GLY A 17 10.05 -2.81 -33.12
C GLY A 17 8.91 -2.06 -32.46
N GLU A 18 7.70 -2.60 -32.59
CA GLU A 18 6.53 -2.05 -31.94
C GLU A 18 6.57 -2.30 -30.43
N VAL A 19 6.51 -1.23 -29.64
CA VAL A 19 6.38 -1.30 -28.18
C VAL A 19 4.97 -0.88 -27.79
N VAL A 20 4.20 -1.81 -27.25
CA VAL A 20 2.80 -1.60 -26.85
C VAL A 20 2.71 -0.66 -25.64
N GLY A 21 3.70 -0.70 -24.76
CA GLY A 21 3.78 0.18 -23.58
C GLY A 21 4.73 -0.38 -22.53
N VAL A 22 4.72 0.27 -21.37
CA VAL A 22 5.58 -0.06 -20.22
C VAL A 22 4.73 -0.55 -19.06
N ILE A 23 5.10 -1.69 -18.48
CA ILE A 23 4.55 -2.19 -17.22
C ILE A 23 5.36 -1.58 -16.08
N VAL A 24 4.72 -0.80 -15.21
CA VAL A 24 5.36 -0.16 -14.06
C VAL A 24 5.14 -0.92 -12.75
N GLN A 25 4.22 -1.87 -12.75
CA GLN A 25 3.99 -2.80 -11.64
C GLN A 25 5.05 -3.91 -11.63
N LEU A 26 5.03 -4.78 -10.63
CA LEU A 26 5.93 -5.94 -10.49
C LEU A 26 7.41 -5.61 -10.21
N GLY A 27 7.76 -4.34 -10.05
CA GLY A 27 9.12 -3.89 -9.77
C GLY A 27 9.26 -3.10 -8.46
N GLY A 28 8.24 -3.14 -7.61
CA GLY A 28 8.18 -2.36 -6.37
C GLY A 28 7.97 -0.86 -6.61
N GLN A 29 8.24 -0.05 -5.61
CA GLN A 29 7.90 1.38 -5.60
C GLN A 29 8.71 2.22 -6.60
N THR A 30 9.90 1.80 -6.97
CA THR A 30 10.76 2.58 -7.87
C THR A 30 10.12 2.79 -9.26
N PRO A 31 9.71 1.74 -9.99
CA PRO A 31 9.00 1.94 -11.25
C PRO A 31 7.59 2.54 -11.06
N LEU A 32 6.85 2.20 -9.99
CA LEU A 32 5.56 2.80 -9.71
C LEU A 32 5.65 4.33 -9.59
N SER A 33 6.65 4.86 -8.91
CA SER A 33 6.87 6.30 -8.75
C SER A 33 7.18 7.04 -10.06
N LEU A 34 7.48 6.32 -11.14
CA LEU A 34 7.71 6.88 -12.47
C LEU A 34 6.46 6.87 -13.36
N ALA A 35 5.40 6.17 -12.98
CA ALA A 35 4.22 5.94 -13.81
C ALA A 35 3.63 7.23 -14.41
N ALA A 36 3.24 8.19 -13.57
CA ALA A 36 2.66 9.46 -14.00
C ALA A 36 3.65 10.30 -14.83
N LYS A 37 4.94 10.23 -14.53
CA LYS A 37 5.99 10.96 -15.28
C LYS A 37 6.19 10.37 -16.66
N LEU A 38 6.21 9.06 -16.80
CA LEU A 38 6.31 8.36 -18.08
C LEU A 38 5.08 8.64 -18.95
N GLU A 39 3.88 8.59 -18.36
CA GLU A 39 2.64 8.93 -19.05
C GLU A 39 2.66 10.39 -19.57
N ALA A 40 3.14 11.35 -18.76
CA ALA A 40 3.28 12.74 -19.15
C ALA A 40 4.24 12.94 -20.33
N GLU A 41 5.25 12.09 -20.49
CA GLU A 41 6.18 12.05 -21.62
C GLU A 41 5.61 11.27 -22.82
N GLY A 42 4.35 10.82 -22.76
CA GLY A 42 3.67 10.13 -23.86
C GLY A 42 3.99 8.64 -23.95
N VAL A 43 4.59 8.05 -22.94
CA VAL A 43 4.84 6.59 -22.87
C VAL A 43 3.54 5.89 -22.44
N PRO A 44 2.99 4.96 -23.24
CA PRO A 44 1.82 4.20 -22.84
C PRO A 44 2.13 3.33 -21.61
N ILE A 45 1.34 3.49 -20.55
CA ILE A 45 1.40 2.59 -19.41
C ILE A 45 0.38 1.48 -19.61
N VAL A 46 0.85 0.23 -19.60
CA VAL A 46 0.01 -0.96 -19.74
C VAL A 46 -0.13 -1.69 -18.41
N GLY A 47 -1.27 -2.33 -18.22
CA GLY A 47 -1.69 -2.86 -16.93
C GLY A 47 -2.55 -1.86 -16.18
N THR A 48 -2.31 -1.67 -14.87
CA THR A 48 -3.04 -0.68 -14.07
C THR A 48 -2.64 0.74 -14.49
N SER A 49 -3.63 1.60 -14.72
CA SER A 49 -3.38 2.99 -15.10
C SER A 49 -2.73 3.79 -13.96
N PRO A 50 -1.92 4.82 -14.26
CA PRO A 50 -1.34 5.69 -13.23
C PRO A 50 -2.39 6.27 -12.28
N ALA A 51 -3.54 6.69 -12.79
CA ALA A 51 -4.64 7.20 -11.97
C ALA A 51 -5.20 6.15 -10.98
N ALA A 52 -5.28 4.89 -11.40
CA ALA A 52 -5.74 3.81 -10.51
C ALA A 52 -4.66 3.42 -9.49
N ILE A 53 -3.38 3.53 -9.87
CA ILE A 53 -2.25 3.34 -8.95
C ILE A 53 -2.29 4.41 -7.86
N ASP A 54 -2.40 5.69 -8.23
CA ASP A 54 -2.48 6.82 -7.29
C ASP A 54 -3.69 6.67 -6.36
N LEU A 55 -4.85 6.27 -6.90
CA LEU A 55 -6.06 6.02 -6.13
C LEU A 55 -5.87 4.91 -5.08
N ALA A 56 -5.14 3.85 -5.43
CA ALA A 56 -4.87 2.73 -4.52
C ALA A 56 -3.81 3.07 -3.47
N GLU A 57 -2.83 3.91 -3.83
CA GLU A 57 -1.75 4.35 -2.95
C GLU A 57 -2.22 5.43 -1.95
N ASP A 58 -3.16 6.29 -2.35
CA ASP A 58 -3.71 7.32 -1.47
C ASP A 58 -4.75 6.70 -0.52
N ARG A 59 -4.42 6.65 0.78
CA ARG A 59 -5.28 6.06 1.79
C ARG A 59 -6.64 6.73 1.93
N GLY A 60 -6.68 8.04 1.80
CA GLY A 60 -7.92 8.81 1.89
C GLY A 60 -8.85 8.50 0.72
N GLU A 61 -8.30 8.48 -0.50
CA GLU A 61 -9.06 8.17 -1.71
C GLU A 61 -9.46 6.70 -1.76
N PHE A 62 -8.55 5.78 -1.40
CA PHE A 62 -8.87 4.36 -1.34
C PHE A 62 -9.92 4.04 -0.25
N GLY A 63 -9.85 4.72 0.88
CA GLY A 63 -10.88 4.64 1.93
C GLY A 63 -12.28 4.99 1.42
N LYS A 64 -12.41 5.99 0.54
CA LYS A 64 -13.67 6.34 -0.13
C LYS A 64 -14.17 5.23 -1.06
N VAL A 65 -13.24 4.59 -1.79
CA VAL A 65 -13.57 3.44 -2.65
C VAL A 65 -14.13 2.29 -1.81
N LEU A 66 -13.46 1.93 -0.71
CA LEU A 66 -13.92 0.88 0.19
C LEU A 66 -15.30 1.22 0.80
N ALA A 67 -15.49 2.46 1.23
CA ALA A 67 -16.77 2.92 1.77
C ALA A 67 -17.90 2.87 0.73
N ALA A 68 -17.64 3.30 -0.51
CA ALA A 68 -18.59 3.23 -1.62
C ALA A 68 -18.96 1.77 -1.97
N ALA A 69 -17.99 0.87 -1.87
CA ALA A 69 -18.18 -0.57 -2.06
C ALA A 69 -18.80 -1.28 -0.83
N GLN A 70 -19.02 -0.56 0.27
CA GLN A 70 -19.49 -1.10 1.55
C GLN A 70 -18.57 -2.19 2.12
N LEU A 71 -17.29 -2.10 1.84
CA LEU A 71 -16.27 -3.01 2.35
C LEU A 71 -15.71 -2.48 3.68
N PRO A 72 -15.47 -3.37 4.66
CA PRO A 72 -14.86 -2.97 5.91
C PRO A 72 -13.40 -2.57 5.70
N ALA A 73 -12.99 -1.52 6.41
CA ALA A 73 -11.61 -1.09 6.50
C ALA A 73 -11.25 -0.77 7.95
N PRO A 74 -10.01 -0.96 8.37
CA PRO A 74 -9.56 -0.49 9.66
C PRO A 74 -9.78 1.01 9.81
N ARG A 75 -10.18 1.46 11.01
CA ARG A 75 -10.26 2.89 11.30
C ARG A 75 -8.86 3.49 11.26
N TYR A 76 -8.77 4.69 10.73
CA TYR A 76 -7.51 5.42 10.63
C TYR A 76 -7.72 6.92 10.80
N GLY A 77 -6.64 7.62 11.10
CA GLY A 77 -6.59 9.07 11.07
C GLY A 77 -5.17 9.55 10.77
N THR A 78 -5.05 10.84 10.54
CA THR A 78 -3.77 11.52 10.31
C THR A 78 -3.55 12.56 11.41
N ALA A 79 -2.31 12.75 11.80
CA ALA A 79 -1.92 13.71 12.84
C ALA A 79 -0.61 14.41 12.49
N ILE A 80 -0.50 15.67 12.82
CA ILE A 80 0.72 16.46 12.66
C ILE A 80 1.34 16.83 14.01
N SER A 81 0.67 16.50 15.11
CA SER A 81 1.15 16.68 16.48
C SER A 81 0.84 15.45 17.33
N PHE A 82 1.46 15.39 18.53
CA PHE A 82 1.15 14.36 19.49
C PHE A 82 -0.31 14.43 19.97
N GLU A 83 -0.81 15.63 20.22
CA GLU A 83 -2.18 15.84 20.71
C GLU A 83 -3.20 15.29 19.72
N GLU A 84 -3.04 15.62 18.43
CA GLU A 84 -3.89 15.07 17.36
C GLU A 84 -3.78 13.54 17.25
N ALA A 85 -2.54 13.01 17.35
CA ALA A 85 -2.32 11.56 17.29
C ALA A 85 -2.98 10.84 18.49
N ALA A 86 -2.92 11.42 19.66
CA ALA A 86 -3.55 10.89 20.87
C ALA A 86 -5.07 10.91 20.76
N GLU A 87 -5.66 11.99 20.25
CA GLU A 87 -7.10 12.07 19.99
C GLU A 87 -7.55 10.96 19.02
N VAL A 88 -6.86 10.81 17.90
CA VAL A 88 -7.13 9.77 16.90
C VAL A 88 -6.97 8.37 17.52
N ALA A 89 -5.87 8.11 18.23
CA ALA A 89 -5.62 6.81 18.85
C ALA A 89 -6.67 6.45 19.91
N ASN A 90 -7.14 7.42 20.69
CA ASN A 90 -8.19 7.23 21.70
C ASN A 90 -9.56 6.96 21.03
N GLU A 91 -9.87 7.61 19.91
CA GLU A 91 -11.09 7.35 19.16
C GLU A 91 -11.08 5.96 18.50
N ILE A 92 -9.95 5.57 17.92
CA ILE A 92 -9.77 4.27 17.24
C ILE A 92 -9.70 3.13 18.27
N GLY A 93 -9.06 3.38 19.42
CA GLY A 93 -8.71 2.41 20.46
C GLY A 93 -7.37 1.73 20.18
N PHE A 94 -6.58 1.51 21.24
CA PHE A 94 -5.32 0.77 21.17
C PHE A 94 -5.55 -0.76 21.00
N PRO A 95 -4.61 -1.50 20.43
CA PRO A 95 -3.36 -1.02 19.82
C PRO A 95 -3.57 -0.31 18.49
N VAL A 96 -2.67 0.63 18.17
CA VAL A 96 -2.64 1.33 16.89
C VAL A 96 -1.30 1.12 16.20
N LEU A 97 -1.32 1.07 14.87
CA LEU A 97 -0.13 1.12 14.03
C LEU A 97 0.14 2.58 13.67
N VAL A 98 1.32 3.07 13.99
CA VAL A 98 1.74 4.43 13.62
C VAL A 98 2.85 4.37 12.58
N ARG A 99 2.77 5.26 11.59
CA ARG A 99 3.75 5.33 10.50
C ARG A 99 3.82 6.72 9.89
N PRO A 100 5.00 7.17 9.41
CA PRO A 100 5.11 8.40 8.65
C PRO A 100 4.40 8.26 7.30
N SER A 101 3.78 9.32 6.79
CA SER A 101 2.99 9.29 5.55
C SER A 101 3.81 9.03 4.28
N TYR A 102 5.12 9.21 4.31
CA TYR A 102 5.99 9.15 3.14
C TYR A 102 7.19 8.20 3.27
N VAL A 103 7.10 7.20 4.12
CA VAL A 103 8.17 6.21 4.29
C VAL A 103 7.77 4.91 3.61
N LEU A 104 8.62 4.43 2.72
CA LEU A 104 8.44 3.19 1.95
C LEU A 104 8.99 1.98 2.71
N GLY A 105 8.35 0.83 2.50
CA GLY A 105 8.87 -0.47 2.90
C GLY A 105 8.85 -0.74 4.40
N GLY A 106 7.85 -0.24 5.14
CA GLY A 106 7.67 -0.56 6.56
C GLY A 106 8.68 0.11 7.51
N ARG A 107 9.62 0.89 7.00
CA ARG A 107 10.57 1.61 7.84
C ARG A 107 9.88 2.67 8.67
N GLY A 108 10.14 2.65 9.97
CA GLY A 108 9.57 3.62 10.91
C GLY A 108 8.11 3.35 11.26
N MET A 109 7.54 2.20 10.94
CA MET A 109 6.26 1.76 11.49
C MET A 109 6.46 1.14 12.86
N GLU A 110 5.50 1.39 13.77
CA GLU A 110 5.53 0.84 15.12
C GLU A 110 4.10 0.55 15.60
N ILE A 111 3.93 -0.60 16.26
CA ILE A 111 2.68 -0.92 16.94
C ILE A 111 2.75 -0.33 18.33
N VAL A 112 1.77 0.50 18.65
CA VAL A 112 1.71 1.28 19.88
C VAL A 112 0.51 0.82 20.71
N TYR A 113 0.78 0.46 21.95
CA TYR A 113 -0.21 -0.14 22.85
C TYR A 113 -0.82 0.83 23.85
N ASN A 114 -0.22 2.02 24.01
CA ASN A 114 -0.66 3.04 24.95
C ASN A 114 -0.17 4.43 24.54
N GLU A 115 -0.66 5.43 25.24
CA GLU A 115 -0.36 6.84 24.94
C GLU A 115 1.11 7.22 25.19
N ASP A 116 1.76 6.63 26.20
CA ASP A 116 3.17 6.91 26.50
C ASP A 116 4.07 6.45 25.34
N SER A 117 3.84 5.24 24.83
CA SER A 117 4.57 4.72 23.66
C SER A 117 4.27 5.53 22.39
N LEU A 118 3.03 6.06 22.27
CA LEU A 118 2.67 6.95 21.17
C LEU A 118 3.46 8.25 21.23
N ARG A 119 3.62 8.82 22.42
CA ARG A 119 4.41 10.03 22.63
C ARG A 119 5.87 9.83 22.21
N ASP A 120 6.49 8.76 22.70
CA ASP A 120 7.88 8.42 22.39
C ASP A 120 8.07 8.23 20.86
N TYR A 121 7.08 7.65 20.18
CA TYR A 121 7.11 7.48 18.75
C TYR A 121 7.03 8.82 18.02
N ILE A 122 6.07 9.68 18.37
CA ILE A 122 5.85 10.97 17.70
C ILE A 122 7.06 11.89 17.88
N GLU A 123 7.68 11.92 19.07
CA GLU A 123 8.89 12.68 19.31
C GLU A 123 10.02 12.27 18.37
N ARG A 124 10.25 10.96 18.21
CA ARG A 124 11.26 10.43 17.27
C ARG A 124 10.90 10.67 15.80
N ALA A 125 9.64 10.56 15.44
CA ALA A 125 9.17 10.74 14.06
C ALA A 125 9.23 12.21 13.62
N THR A 126 8.91 13.15 14.51
CA THR A 126 8.96 14.59 14.24
C THR A 126 10.39 15.12 14.10
N GLU A 127 11.36 14.50 14.78
CA GLU A 127 12.78 14.81 14.56
C GLU A 127 13.23 14.44 13.14
N LEU A 128 12.70 13.35 12.57
CA LEU A 128 13.07 12.86 11.26
C LEU A 128 12.31 13.57 10.12
N THR A 129 11.05 13.93 10.34
CA THR A 129 10.18 14.51 9.30
C THR A 129 9.23 15.58 9.87
N PRO A 130 9.73 16.80 10.20
CA PRO A 130 8.97 17.81 10.95
C PRO A 130 7.70 18.36 10.26
N LYS A 131 7.48 18.07 8.99
CA LYS A 131 6.41 18.67 8.17
C LYS A 131 5.42 17.65 7.59
N HIS A 132 5.60 16.38 7.89
CA HIS A 132 4.75 15.34 7.29
C HIS A 132 3.84 14.72 8.35
N PRO A 133 2.56 14.52 8.03
CA PRO A 133 1.63 13.89 8.93
C PRO A 133 2.04 12.44 9.23
N VAL A 134 1.70 12.01 10.43
CA VAL A 134 1.78 10.61 10.84
C VAL A 134 0.41 9.98 10.62
N LEU A 135 0.40 8.77 10.10
CA LEU A 135 -0.79 7.93 10.00
C LEU A 135 -0.93 7.11 11.27
N VAL A 136 -2.14 7.07 11.80
CA VAL A 136 -2.52 6.27 12.96
C VAL A 136 -3.64 5.34 12.53
N ASP A 137 -3.35 4.05 12.48
CA ASP A 137 -4.28 3.02 12.02
C ASP A 137 -4.66 2.08 13.16
N ARG A 138 -5.89 1.57 13.18
CA ARG A 138 -6.25 0.46 14.05
C ARG A 138 -5.39 -0.74 13.70
N PHE A 139 -4.62 -1.23 14.66
CA PHE A 139 -3.93 -2.51 14.50
C PHE A 139 -4.90 -3.67 14.80
N LEU A 140 -4.86 -4.68 13.96
CA LEU A 140 -5.68 -5.87 14.10
C LEU A 140 -4.79 -6.98 14.66
N ASP A 141 -4.86 -7.20 15.98
CA ASP A 141 -4.21 -8.34 16.63
C ASP A 141 -4.87 -9.65 16.15
N ASP A 142 -4.10 -10.71 16.14
CA ASP A 142 -4.54 -12.06 15.75
C ASP A 142 -5.21 -12.14 14.36
N ALA A 143 -4.92 -11.19 13.47
CA ALA A 143 -5.42 -11.21 12.11
C ALA A 143 -4.65 -12.20 11.24
N ILE A 144 -5.36 -12.88 10.35
CA ILE A 144 -4.75 -13.67 9.29
C ILE A 144 -4.56 -12.75 8.08
N GLU A 145 -3.32 -12.62 7.63
CA GLU A 145 -2.99 -11.81 6.47
C GLU A 145 -3.12 -12.64 5.19
N ILE A 146 -3.73 -12.03 4.18
CA ILE A 146 -4.04 -12.67 2.92
C ILE A 146 -3.71 -11.75 1.78
N ASP A 147 -2.93 -12.24 0.83
CA ASP A 147 -2.67 -11.59 -0.44
C ASP A 147 -3.52 -12.20 -1.54
N VAL A 148 -4.03 -11.35 -2.41
CA VAL A 148 -4.83 -11.75 -3.57
C VAL A 148 -4.25 -11.15 -4.82
N ASP A 149 -3.87 -12.00 -5.79
CA ASP A 149 -3.45 -11.57 -7.11
C ASP A 149 -4.61 -11.70 -8.10
N ALA A 150 -4.90 -10.61 -8.80
CA ALA A 150 -5.97 -10.57 -9.78
C ALA A 150 -5.56 -9.81 -11.05
N LEU A 151 -6.11 -10.25 -12.18
CA LEU A 151 -6.01 -9.56 -13.46
C LEU A 151 -7.38 -9.03 -13.87
N CYS A 152 -7.41 -7.82 -14.42
CA CYS A 152 -8.63 -7.22 -14.95
C CYS A 152 -8.39 -6.71 -16.38
N ASP A 153 -9.28 -7.05 -17.31
CA ASP A 153 -9.25 -6.55 -18.67
C ASP A 153 -10.14 -5.30 -18.87
N GLY A 154 -10.65 -4.74 -17.77
CA GLY A 154 -11.59 -3.63 -17.77
C GLY A 154 -13.06 -4.04 -17.79
N LYS A 155 -13.36 -5.33 -17.86
CA LYS A 155 -14.73 -5.90 -17.85
C LYS A 155 -14.85 -7.05 -16.86
N GLU A 156 -13.90 -7.98 -16.92
CA GLU A 156 -13.87 -9.17 -16.09
C GLU A 156 -12.63 -9.17 -15.20
N VAL A 157 -12.78 -9.73 -14.01
CA VAL A 157 -11.68 -9.94 -13.07
C VAL A 157 -11.36 -11.42 -13.02
N TYR A 158 -10.13 -11.76 -13.34
CA TYR A 158 -9.59 -13.11 -13.17
C TYR A 158 -8.78 -13.16 -11.87
N LEU A 159 -9.20 -14.03 -10.95
CA LEU A 159 -8.51 -14.29 -9.71
C LEU A 159 -7.36 -15.27 -9.97
N GLY A 160 -6.13 -14.81 -9.90
CA GLY A 160 -4.93 -15.59 -10.16
C GLY A 160 -4.55 -16.50 -9.01
N GLY A 161 -4.64 -15.99 -7.79
CA GLY A 161 -4.32 -16.74 -6.57
C GLY A 161 -4.73 -16.03 -5.30
N ILE A 162 -4.91 -16.81 -4.24
CA ILE A 162 -5.15 -16.33 -2.89
C ILE A 162 -4.11 -17.02 -2.01
N MET A 163 -3.29 -16.22 -1.34
CA MET A 163 -2.20 -16.68 -0.49
C MET A 163 -2.48 -16.31 0.95
N GLU A 164 -2.29 -17.25 1.85
CA GLU A 164 -2.36 -17.02 3.28
C GLU A 164 -0.96 -16.94 3.85
N HIS A 165 -0.67 -15.89 4.63
CA HIS A 165 0.61 -15.73 5.30
C HIS A 165 0.72 -16.70 6.47
N VAL A 166 1.90 -17.30 6.63
CA VAL A 166 2.21 -18.22 7.73
C VAL A 166 2.63 -17.43 8.97
N GLU A 167 3.32 -16.32 8.77
CA GLU A 167 3.76 -15.41 9.81
C GLU A 167 2.60 -14.54 10.30
N GLU A 168 2.78 -13.94 11.47
CA GLU A 168 1.80 -13.03 12.07
C GLU A 168 1.56 -11.79 11.21
N ALA A 169 0.33 -11.28 11.20
CA ALA A 169 -0.04 -10.07 10.48
C ALA A 169 0.82 -8.88 10.93
N GLY A 170 1.24 -8.08 9.94
CA GLY A 170 2.12 -6.93 10.13
C GLY A 170 3.58 -7.21 9.79
N ILE A 171 3.96 -8.45 9.49
CA ILE A 171 5.25 -8.79 8.90
C ILE A 171 5.18 -8.51 7.40
N HIS A 172 6.20 -7.83 6.87
CA HIS A 172 6.23 -7.48 5.45
C HIS A 172 6.10 -8.74 4.57
N SER A 173 5.25 -8.66 3.54
CA SER A 173 4.96 -9.80 2.65
C SER A 173 6.20 -10.43 2.00
N GLY A 174 7.23 -9.64 1.73
CA GLY A 174 8.51 -10.12 1.23
C GLY A 174 9.32 -10.96 2.23
N ASP A 175 8.98 -10.90 3.52
CA ASP A 175 9.64 -11.62 4.62
C ASP A 175 8.75 -12.75 5.17
N SER A 176 7.56 -12.92 4.61
CA SER A 176 6.60 -13.96 5.02
C SER A 176 6.60 -15.13 4.06
N SER A 177 6.42 -16.32 4.61
CA SER A 177 6.08 -17.52 3.83
C SER A 177 4.58 -17.54 3.56
N CYS A 178 4.18 -17.94 2.37
CA CYS A 178 2.78 -17.99 1.98
C CYS A 178 2.33 -19.41 1.63
N ALA A 179 1.13 -19.76 2.06
CA ALA A 179 0.45 -20.99 1.67
C ALA A 179 -0.53 -20.72 0.53
N LEU A 180 -0.40 -21.48 -0.56
CA LEU A 180 -1.29 -21.44 -1.72
C LEU A 180 -1.75 -22.85 -2.07
N PRO A 181 -3.02 -23.21 -1.98
CA PRO A 181 -4.15 -22.38 -1.53
C PRO A 181 -4.11 -22.10 -0.01
N PRO A 182 -4.94 -21.15 0.49
CA PRO A 182 -5.07 -20.88 1.92
C PRO A 182 -5.41 -22.12 2.72
N MET A 183 -4.84 -22.26 3.92
CA MET A 183 -4.99 -23.45 4.76
C MET A 183 -6.07 -23.29 5.81
N THR A 184 -6.21 -22.10 6.42
CA THR A 184 -7.13 -21.86 7.53
C THR A 184 -8.43 -21.21 7.08
N LEU A 185 -8.44 -20.59 5.91
CA LEU A 185 -9.64 -19.99 5.34
C LEU A 185 -10.55 -21.03 4.71
N GLY A 186 -11.79 -21.02 5.13
CA GLY A 186 -12.83 -21.84 4.49
C GLY A 186 -13.16 -21.33 3.08
N PRO A 187 -13.73 -22.19 2.20
CA PRO A 187 -14.09 -21.82 0.80
C PRO A 187 -14.98 -20.58 0.70
N VAL A 188 -15.81 -20.31 1.70
CA VAL A 188 -16.71 -19.12 1.72
C VAL A 188 -15.93 -17.81 1.79
N SER A 189 -14.76 -17.79 2.41
CA SER A 189 -13.99 -16.57 2.59
C SER A 189 -13.42 -16.01 1.28
N TYR A 190 -13.20 -16.86 0.27
CA TYR A 190 -12.64 -16.44 -1.01
C TYR A 190 -13.60 -16.63 -2.20
N THR A 191 -14.85 -16.96 -1.97
CA THR A 191 -15.88 -17.02 -3.02
C THR A 191 -16.84 -15.83 -2.98
N HIS A 192 -16.69 -14.94 -2.01
CA HIS A 192 -17.48 -13.75 -1.80
C HIS A 192 -16.62 -12.51 -1.69
#